data_325bfbfba3731fe4e7dc94cd88190644
#
_entry.id   325bfbfba3731fe4e7dc94cd88190644
#
_cell.length_a   1.000
_cell.length_b   1.000
_cell.length_c   1.000
_cell.angle_alpha   90.00
_cell.angle_beta   90.00
_cell.angle_gamma   90.00
#
_symmetry.space_group_name_H-M   'P 1'
#
loop_
_entity.id
_entity.type
_entity.pdbx_description
1 polymer ?
#
loop_
_entity_poly.entity_id
_entity_poly.type
_entity_poly.pdbx_seq_one_letter_code
_entity_poly.pdbx_strand_id
1 'polypeptide(L)'
;MLAELSPAVIAEVKLAATLLASKERICILTGAGISAESGIPTFRDKQTGLWENYGVEDLATPEAFARDPKLVWSWYQWRRQVVADKVPNPAHHALAQWQYHAQTSDQTVTLITQNVDDLHEQAGSAVTHLHGHLWRDRCAQCEIPYPEQSRTAYIKQDTIRFDDKLITCPHCVGYIRPDIV
;
A
#
# COMPACT_ATOMS: atom_id res chain seq x y z
N MET A 1 -4.48 -18.34 17.02
CA MET A 1 -5.79 -18.70 17.60
C MET A 1 -6.81 -17.91 16.82
N LEU A 2 -7.51 -18.51 15.87
CA LEU A 2 -8.66 -17.89 15.21
C LEU A 2 -9.72 -17.71 16.30
N ALA A 3 -10.06 -16.47 16.62
CA ALA A 3 -11.24 -16.21 17.44
C ALA A 3 -12.42 -16.90 16.76
N GLU A 4 -13.14 -17.75 17.46
CA GLU A 4 -14.32 -18.42 16.92
C GLU A 4 -15.34 -17.34 16.52
N LEU A 5 -15.60 -17.26 15.22
CA LEU A 5 -16.60 -16.33 14.70
C LEU A 5 -17.96 -16.69 15.29
N SER A 6 -18.74 -15.70 15.67
CA SER A 6 -20.09 -15.94 16.15
C SER A 6 -20.96 -16.61 15.07
N PRO A 7 -21.97 -17.44 15.44
CA PRO A 7 -22.85 -18.06 14.47
C PRO A 7 -23.53 -17.06 13.52
N ALA A 8 -23.82 -15.84 13.98
CA ALA A 8 -24.37 -14.78 13.17
C ALA A 8 -23.38 -14.34 12.06
N VAL A 9 -22.12 -14.10 12.41
CA VAL A 9 -21.07 -13.73 11.44
C VAL A 9 -20.86 -14.85 10.42
N ILE A 10 -20.86 -16.12 10.85
CA ILE A 10 -20.75 -17.27 9.94
C ILE A 10 -21.92 -17.30 8.95
N ALA A 11 -23.13 -17.02 9.40
CA ALA A 11 -24.31 -16.97 8.53
C ALA A 11 -24.19 -15.86 7.46
N GLU A 12 -23.77 -14.67 7.85
CA GLU A 12 -23.54 -13.55 6.93
C GLU A 12 -22.43 -13.84 5.91
N VAL A 13 -21.32 -14.44 6.34
CA VAL A 13 -20.25 -14.85 5.42
C VAL A 13 -20.73 -15.88 4.40
N LYS A 14 -21.54 -16.87 4.82
CA LYS A 14 -22.13 -17.86 3.90
C LYS A 14 -23.08 -17.22 2.89
N LEU A 15 -23.91 -16.27 3.34
CA LEU A 15 -24.80 -15.53 2.46
C LEU A 15 -24.00 -14.73 1.42
N ALA A 16 -23.01 -13.98 1.86
CA ALA A 16 -22.12 -13.23 0.97
C ALA A 16 -21.42 -14.15 -0.05
N ALA A 17 -20.88 -15.29 0.39
CA ALA A 17 -20.25 -16.27 -0.49
C ALA A 17 -21.23 -16.81 -1.56
N THR A 18 -22.47 -17.10 -1.17
CA THR A 18 -23.51 -17.58 -2.10
C THR A 18 -23.85 -16.52 -3.15
N LEU A 19 -23.99 -15.26 -2.73
CA LEU A 19 -24.26 -14.14 -3.64
C LEU A 19 -23.11 -13.93 -4.64
N LEU A 20 -21.88 -13.97 -4.16
CA LEU A 20 -20.68 -13.76 -5.00
C LEU A 20 -20.45 -14.92 -5.97
N ALA A 21 -20.73 -16.17 -5.54
CA ALA A 21 -20.59 -17.34 -6.40
C ALA A 21 -21.46 -17.29 -7.66
N SER A 22 -22.57 -16.53 -7.64
CA SER A 22 -23.49 -16.38 -8.78
C SER A 22 -23.11 -15.24 -9.73
N LYS A 23 -22.01 -14.49 -9.47
CA LYS A 23 -21.62 -13.31 -10.25
C LYS A 23 -20.47 -13.61 -11.20
N GLU A 24 -20.59 -13.16 -12.43
CA GLU A 24 -19.53 -13.27 -13.44
C GLU A 24 -18.43 -12.22 -13.24
N ARG A 25 -18.79 -11.03 -12.78
CA ARG A 25 -17.85 -9.92 -12.57
C ARG A 25 -17.91 -9.41 -11.14
N ILE A 26 -16.77 -9.44 -10.47
CA ILE A 26 -16.60 -9.04 -9.07
C ILE A 26 -15.53 -7.96 -9.03
N CYS A 27 -15.84 -6.83 -8.41
CA CYS A 27 -14.89 -5.78 -8.12
C CYS A 27 -14.69 -5.71 -6.59
N ILE A 28 -13.45 -5.81 -6.15
CA ILE A 28 -13.05 -5.75 -4.75
C ILE A 28 -12.26 -4.46 -4.55
N LEU A 29 -12.71 -3.62 -3.61
CA LEU A 29 -11.99 -2.43 -3.19
C LEU A 29 -11.43 -2.65 -1.79
N THR A 30 -10.11 -2.48 -1.62
CA THR A 30 -9.44 -2.59 -0.33
C THR A 30 -8.86 -1.25 0.13
N GLY A 31 -8.67 -1.11 1.42
CA GLY A 31 -8.06 0.05 2.08
C GLY A 31 -7.13 -0.40 3.21
N ALA A 32 -6.61 0.54 4.00
CA ALA A 32 -5.58 0.30 5.01
C ALA A 32 -5.93 -0.80 6.03
N GLY A 33 -7.21 -1.03 6.27
CA GLY A 33 -7.67 -2.08 7.20
C GLY A 33 -7.22 -3.48 6.81
N ILE A 34 -7.07 -3.81 5.51
CA ILE A 34 -6.60 -5.14 5.09
C ILE A 34 -5.14 -5.39 5.49
N SER A 35 -4.32 -4.34 5.55
CA SER A 35 -2.89 -4.44 5.90
C SER A 35 -2.62 -4.29 7.40
N ALA A 36 -3.65 -3.99 8.22
CA ALA A 36 -3.49 -3.79 9.66
C ALA A 36 -2.97 -5.05 10.38
N GLU A 37 -3.51 -6.23 10.06
CA GLU A 37 -3.04 -7.50 10.63
C GLU A 37 -1.64 -7.91 10.16
N SER A 38 -1.14 -7.31 9.09
CA SER A 38 0.26 -7.43 8.66
C SER A 38 1.20 -6.50 9.44
N GLY A 39 0.67 -5.68 10.36
CA GLY A 39 1.43 -4.73 11.16
C GLY A 39 1.75 -3.42 10.46
N ILE A 40 1.01 -3.05 9.41
CA ILE A 40 1.08 -1.73 8.79
C ILE A 40 0.04 -0.84 9.46
N PRO A 41 0.46 0.27 10.15
CA PRO A 41 -0.47 1.19 10.77
C PRO A 41 -1.44 1.82 9.75
N THR A 42 -2.70 1.91 10.11
CA THR A 42 -3.69 2.62 9.30
C THR A 42 -3.52 4.13 9.43
N PHE A 43 -4.09 4.90 8.51
CA PHE A 43 -4.09 6.38 8.62
C PHE A 43 -4.87 6.93 9.83
N ARG A 44 -5.67 6.09 10.50
CA ARG A 44 -6.39 6.46 11.74
C ARG A 44 -5.55 6.23 12.99
N ASP A 45 -4.49 5.41 12.87
CA ASP A 45 -3.58 5.17 13.99
C ASP A 45 -2.71 6.41 14.19
N LYS A 46 -2.48 6.77 15.45
CA LYS A 46 -1.58 7.88 15.76
C LYS A 46 -0.20 7.56 15.23
N GLN A 47 0.37 8.52 14.53
CA GLN A 47 1.77 8.45 14.14
C GLN A 47 2.64 8.47 15.40
N THR A 48 3.79 7.82 15.35
CA THR A 48 4.71 7.72 16.49
C THR A 48 6.03 8.41 16.21
N GLY A 49 6.72 8.81 17.27
CA GLY A 49 8.03 9.43 17.20
C GLY A 49 7.99 10.82 16.58
N LEU A 50 8.93 11.10 15.66
CA LEU A 50 9.06 12.43 15.02
C LEU A 50 7.83 12.87 14.22
N TRP A 51 6.96 11.93 13.85
CA TRP A 51 5.80 12.19 12.99
C TRP A 51 4.51 12.41 13.77
N GLU A 52 4.53 12.29 15.11
CA GLU A 52 3.36 12.35 15.98
C GLU A 52 2.58 13.67 15.85
N ASN A 53 3.26 14.74 15.52
CA ASN A 53 2.68 16.09 15.41
C ASN A 53 2.28 16.50 13.98
N TYR A 54 2.40 15.60 13.00
CA TYR A 54 2.05 15.89 11.61
C TYR A 54 0.75 15.19 11.23
N GLY A 55 -0.16 15.92 10.60
CA GLY A 55 -1.32 15.35 9.92
C GLY A 55 -0.93 14.63 8.63
N VAL A 56 -1.78 13.73 8.16
CA VAL A 56 -1.56 13.04 6.88
C VAL A 56 -1.54 14.05 5.73
N GLU A 57 -2.36 15.09 5.80
CA GLU A 57 -2.42 16.18 4.81
C GLU A 57 -1.12 16.99 4.75
N ASP A 58 -0.37 17.00 5.85
CA ASP A 58 0.92 17.71 5.91
C ASP A 58 2.07 16.95 5.25
N LEU A 59 1.90 15.65 4.99
CA LEU A 59 2.96 14.76 4.54
C LEU A 59 2.63 14.00 3.26
N ALA A 60 1.37 13.63 3.04
CA ALA A 60 0.98 12.69 1.99
C ALA A 60 0.40 13.34 0.73
N THR A 61 0.63 14.63 0.51
CA THR A 61 0.08 15.35 -0.65
C THR A 61 1.16 15.96 -1.55
N PRO A 62 0.87 16.17 -2.85
CA PRO A 62 1.77 16.91 -3.75
C PRO A 62 2.08 18.31 -3.26
N GLU A 63 1.10 18.98 -2.64
CA GLU A 63 1.24 20.32 -2.07
C GLU A 63 2.20 20.33 -0.87
N ALA A 64 2.14 19.29 -0.03
CA ALA A 64 3.08 19.11 1.06
C ALA A 64 4.52 18.96 0.53
N PHE A 65 4.70 18.13 -0.51
CA PHE A 65 6.01 17.99 -1.15
C PHE A 65 6.51 19.30 -1.78
N ALA A 66 5.64 20.07 -2.42
CA ALA A 66 6.01 21.38 -2.97
C ALA A 66 6.42 22.38 -1.88
N ARG A 67 5.80 22.31 -0.71
CA ARG A 67 6.07 23.17 0.44
C ARG A 67 7.38 22.80 1.15
N ASP A 68 7.57 21.52 1.45
CA ASP A 68 8.77 20.99 2.10
C ASP A 68 9.16 19.61 1.55
N PRO A 69 9.91 19.57 0.45
CA PRO A 69 10.32 18.32 -0.19
C PRO A 69 11.14 17.40 0.73
N LYS A 70 11.98 17.98 1.59
CA LYS A 70 12.85 17.21 2.49
C LYS A 70 12.03 16.50 3.57
N LEU A 71 11.10 17.19 4.18
CA LEU A 71 10.20 16.63 5.19
C LEU A 71 9.42 15.45 4.62
N VAL A 72 8.77 15.66 3.46
CA VAL A 72 7.95 14.61 2.83
C VAL A 72 8.81 13.45 2.36
N TRP A 73 9.98 13.71 1.76
CA TRP A 73 10.91 12.66 1.36
C TRP A 73 11.34 11.81 2.55
N SER A 74 11.79 12.42 3.64
CA SER A 74 12.21 11.73 4.86
C SER A 74 11.09 10.87 5.47
N TRP A 75 9.85 11.38 5.45
CA TRP A 75 8.69 10.63 5.93
C TRP A 75 8.43 9.38 5.09
N TYR A 76 8.52 9.47 3.76
CA TYR A 76 8.34 8.30 2.91
C TYR A 76 9.51 7.31 3.02
N GLN A 77 10.74 7.77 3.24
CA GLN A 77 11.86 6.87 3.54
C GLN A 77 11.61 6.09 4.83
N TRP A 78 11.12 6.76 5.87
CA TRP A 78 10.69 6.10 7.10
C TRP A 78 9.54 5.10 6.85
N ARG A 79 8.51 5.47 6.11
CA ARG A 79 7.42 4.54 5.78
C ARG A 79 7.89 3.30 5.03
N ARG A 80 8.81 3.45 4.10
CA ARG A 80 9.44 2.32 3.40
C ARG A 80 10.12 1.37 4.38
N GLN A 81 10.84 1.88 5.36
CA GLN A 81 11.47 1.05 6.40
C GLN A 81 10.43 0.32 7.27
N VAL A 82 9.35 0.98 7.65
CA VAL A 82 8.25 0.37 8.44
C VAL A 82 7.56 -0.75 7.67
N VAL A 83 7.42 -0.62 6.35
CA VAL A 83 6.68 -1.57 5.50
C VAL A 83 7.59 -2.68 4.96
N ALA A 84 8.90 -2.47 4.87
CA ALA A 84 9.83 -3.35 4.17
C ALA A 84 9.84 -4.81 4.66
N ASP A 85 9.67 -5.05 5.95
CA ASP A 85 9.65 -6.38 6.57
C ASP A 85 8.25 -7.00 6.69
N LYS A 86 7.21 -6.28 6.30
CA LYS A 86 5.83 -6.76 6.42
C LYS A 86 5.51 -7.79 5.36
N VAL A 87 4.68 -8.75 5.73
CA VAL A 87 4.27 -9.85 4.85
C VAL A 87 2.76 -9.90 4.70
N PRO A 88 2.25 -10.43 3.57
CA PRO A 88 0.83 -10.62 3.40
C PRO A 88 0.21 -11.45 4.52
N ASN A 89 -0.98 -11.06 4.94
CA ASN A 89 -1.80 -11.82 5.89
C ASN A 89 -2.81 -12.72 5.15
N PRO A 90 -3.59 -13.56 5.86
CA PRO A 90 -4.54 -14.47 5.25
C PRO A 90 -5.56 -13.82 4.32
N ALA A 91 -5.96 -12.55 4.55
CA ALA A 91 -6.90 -11.86 3.67
C ALA A 91 -6.27 -11.58 2.29
N HIS A 92 -5.00 -11.14 2.23
CA HIS A 92 -4.29 -10.95 0.97
C HIS A 92 -4.18 -12.26 0.19
N HIS A 93 -3.81 -13.36 0.86
CA HIS A 93 -3.70 -14.67 0.23
C HIS A 93 -5.06 -15.20 -0.26
N ALA A 94 -6.14 -14.98 0.48
CA ALA A 94 -7.48 -15.36 0.07
C ALA A 94 -7.93 -14.65 -1.23
N LEU A 95 -7.64 -13.36 -1.35
CA LEU A 95 -7.94 -12.59 -2.57
C LEU A 95 -7.10 -13.05 -3.76
N ALA A 96 -5.82 -13.33 -3.55
CA ALA A 96 -4.94 -13.87 -4.59
C ALA A 96 -5.42 -15.24 -5.09
N GLN A 97 -5.80 -16.13 -4.18
CA GLN A 97 -6.37 -17.44 -4.51
C GLN A 97 -7.69 -17.30 -5.29
N TRP A 98 -8.53 -16.36 -4.91
CA TRP A 98 -9.80 -16.12 -5.62
C TRP A 98 -9.53 -15.64 -7.04
N GLN A 99 -8.64 -14.67 -7.25
CA GLN A 99 -8.24 -14.25 -8.60
C GLN A 99 -7.66 -15.41 -9.42
N TYR A 100 -6.83 -16.25 -8.80
CA TYR A 100 -6.26 -17.42 -9.48
C TYR A 100 -7.33 -18.41 -9.93
N HIS A 101 -8.28 -18.76 -9.06
CA HIS A 101 -9.38 -19.67 -9.41
C HIS A 101 -10.33 -19.08 -10.45
N ALA A 102 -10.53 -17.76 -10.43
CA ALA A 102 -11.35 -17.07 -11.42
C ALA A 102 -10.82 -17.24 -12.86
N GLN A 103 -9.50 -17.42 -13.05
CA GLN A 103 -8.90 -17.62 -14.37
C GLN A 103 -9.35 -18.92 -15.06
N THR A 104 -9.83 -19.90 -14.29
CA THR A 104 -10.31 -21.20 -14.79
C THR A 104 -11.83 -21.36 -14.69
N SER A 105 -12.54 -20.27 -14.41
CA SER A 105 -14.00 -20.22 -14.30
C SER A 105 -14.54 -19.06 -15.14
N ASP A 106 -15.86 -18.94 -15.21
CA ASP A 106 -16.54 -17.82 -15.92
C ASP A 106 -16.53 -16.51 -15.09
N GLN A 107 -15.75 -16.45 -14.01
CA GLN A 107 -15.65 -15.27 -13.17
C GLN A 107 -14.46 -14.39 -13.54
N THR A 108 -14.67 -13.08 -13.46
CA THR A 108 -13.60 -12.08 -13.48
C THR A 108 -13.55 -11.37 -12.12
N VAL A 109 -12.40 -11.44 -11.43
CA VAL A 109 -12.18 -10.76 -10.15
C VAL A 109 -11.17 -9.63 -10.34
N THR A 110 -11.66 -8.40 -10.26
CA THR A 110 -10.84 -7.18 -10.31
C THR A 110 -10.56 -6.71 -8.89
N LEU A 111 -9.29 -6.53 -8.55
CA LEU A 111 -8.86 -6.01 -7.26
C LEU A 111 -8.33 -4.59 -7.44
N ILE A 112 -8.90 -3.68 -6.67
CA ILE A 112 -8.52 -2.27 -6.62
C ILE A 112 -8.14 -1.95 -5.17
N THR A 113 -7.07 -1.22 -4.95
CA THR A 113 -6.66 -0.83 -3.61
C THR A 113 -6.38 0.66 -3.49
N GLN A 114 -6.74 1.23 -2.34
CA GLN A 114 -6.30 2.56 -1.90
C GLN A 114 -4.93 2.51 -1.23
N ASN A 115 -4.45 1.29 -0.90
CA ASN A 115 -3.17 1.12 -0.25
C ASN A 115 -2.02 1.39 -1.22
N VAL A 116 -0.94 1.87 -0.66
CA VAL A 116 0.32 2.13 -1.38
C VAL A 116 1.38 1.04 -1.10
N ASP A 117 1.11 0.13 -0.15
CA ASP A 117 1.94 -1.03 0.10
C ASP A 117 1.77 -2.08 -1.01
N ASP A 118 2.70 -3.04 -1.09
CA ASP A 118 2.77 -4.09 -2.12
C ASP A 118 2.33 -5.46 -1.60
N LEU A 119 1.56 -5.53 -0.51
CA LEU A 119 1.20 -6.81 0.09
C LEU A 119 0.27 -7.66 -0.79
N HIS A 120 -0.56 -7.03 -1.61
CA HIS A 120 -1.38 -7.75 -2.58
C HIS A 120 -0.52 -8.42 -3.65
N GLU A 121 0.45 -7.72 -4.21
CA GLU A 121 1.40 -8.26 -5.21
C GLU A 121 2.26 -9.36 -4.62
N GLN A 122 2.72 -9.20 -3.38
CA GLN A 122 3.48 -10.24 -2.69
C GLN A 122 2.66 -11.51 -2.45
N ALA A 123 1.34 -11.38 -2.25
CA ALA A 123 0.43 -12.52 -2.16
C ALA A 123 0.15 -13.17 -3.53
N GLY A 124 0.53 -12.52 -4.63
CA GLY A 124 0.32 -12.98 -5.99
C GLY A 124 -0.92 -12.40 -6.70
N SER A 125 -1.53 -11.35 -6.15
CA SER A 125 -2.66 -10.66 -6.77
C SER A 125 -2.22 -9.73 -7.91
N ALA A 126 -3.04 -9.67 -8.97
CA ALA A 126 -3.05 -8.53 -9.88
C ALA A 126 -3.92 -7.42 -9.29
N VAL A 127 -3.33 -6.25 -9.02
CA VAL A 127 -4.02 -5.16 -8.32
C VAL A 127 -3.83 -3.82 -9.02
N THR A 128 -4.86 -2.97 -8.94
CA THR A 128 -4.79 -1.57 -9.40
C THR A 128 -4.72 -0.65 -8.19
N HIS A 129 -3.66 0.14 -8.09
CA HIS A 129 -3.49 1.14 -7.05
C HIS A 129 -4.17 2.45 -7.43
N LEU A 130 -5.02 2.99 -6.55
CA LEU A 130 -5.67 4.28 -6.75
C LEU A 130 -4.81 5.46 -6.32
N HIS A 131 -3.96 5.28 -5.31
CA HIS A 131 -3.18 6.34 -4.70
C HIS A 131 -1.67 6.23 -5.00
N GLY A 132 -1.29 5.42 -5.99
CA GLY A 132 0.11 5.20 -6.32
C GLY A 132 0.75 4.06 -5.54
N HIS A 133 2.10 4.02 -5.52
CA HIS A 133 2.83 2.86 -5.03
C HIS A 133 4.08 3.26 -4.24
N LEU A 134 4.24 2.70 -3.04
CA LEU A 134 5.29 3.09 -2.09
C LEU A 134 6.72 2.91 -2.63
N TRP A 135 6.93 1.91 -3.49
CA TRP A 135 8.25 1.57 -4.05
C TRP A 135 8.54 2.27 -5.37
N ARG A 136 7.61 3.04 -5.90
CA ARG A 136 7.79 3.80 -7.14
C ARG A 136 8.05 5.26 -6.84
N ASP A 137 8.89 5.86 -7.67
CA ASP A 137 9.21 7.28 -7.61
C ASP A 137 9.00 7.92 -9.00
N ARG A 138 8.75 9.23 -9.01
CA ARG A 138 8.69 10.03 -10.22
C ARG A 138 9.25 11.43 -9.99
N CYS A 139 9.57 12.13 -11.04
CA CYS A 139 9.91 13.56 -10.94
C CYS A 139 8.67 14.39 -10.59
N ALA A 140 8.81 15.29 -9.61
CA ALA A 140 7.74 16.20 -9.22
C ALA A 140 7.40 17.24 -10.30
N GLN A 141 8.29 17.50 -11.24
CA GLN A 141 8.13 18.55 -12.25
C GLN A 141 7.79 18.02 -13.65
N CYS A 142 8.53 17.02 -14.15
CA CYS A 142 8.32 16.49 -15.50
C CYS A 142 7.61 15.12 -15.51
N GLU A 143 7.24 14.62 -14.34
CA GLU A 143 6.48 13.38 -14.10
C GLU A 143 7.11 12.08 -14.65
N ILE A 144 8.32 12.17 -15.22
CA ILE A 144 9.03 10.97 -15.71
C ILE A 144 9.26 10.00 -14.55
N PRO A 145 8.91 8.71 -14.73
CA PRO A 145 9.21 7.69 -13.74
C PRO A 145 10.70 7.62 -13.42
N TYR A 146 11.00 7.40 -12.16
CA TYR A 146 12.37 7.14 -11.68
C TYR A 146 12.51 5.64 -11.35
N PRO A 147 13.71 5.07 -11.38
CA PRO A 147 13.92 3.67 -11.04
C PRO A 147 13.28 3.27 -9.71
N GLU A 148 12.60 2.13 -9.71
CA GLU A 148 11.90 1.64 -8.51
C GLU A 148 12.87 1.45 -7.34
N GLN A 149 12.38 1.77 -6.15
CA GLN A 149 13.12 1.54 -4.92
C GLN A 149 13.10 0.04 -4.56
N SER A 150 14.27 -0.51 -4.31
CA SER A 150 14.34 -1.91 -3.89
C SER A 150 13.88 -2.07 -2.45
N ARG A 151 12.76 -2.76 -2.23
CA ARG A 151 12.27 -3.10 -0.90
C ARG A 151 13.34 -3.75 -0.02
N THR A 152 14.14 -4.66 -0.58
CA THR A 152 15.18 -5.39 0.15
C THR A 152 16.29 -4.48 0.68
N ALA A 153 16.50 -3.30 0.10
CA ALA A 153 17.44 -2.32 0.60
C ALA A 153 17.05 -1.73 1.97
N TYR A 154 15.74 -1.74 2.27
CA TYR A 154 15.18 -1.22 3.53
C TYR A 154 15.10 -2.28 4.64
N ILE A 155 14.98 -3.57 4.30
CA ILE A 155 14.89 -4.67 5.30
C ILE A 155 16.16 -4.80 6.14
N LYS A 156 17.33 -4.47 5.57
CA LYS A 156 18.64 -4.68 6.20
C LYS A 156 19.11 -3.52 7.07
N GLN A 157 18.28 -2.54 7.32
CA GLN A 157 18.68 -1.37 8.10
C GLN A 157 18.34 -1.61 9.58
N ASP A 158 19.36 -1.79 10.42
CA ASP A 158 19.21 -1.97 11.88
C ASP A 158 18.69 -0.72 12.59
N THR A 159 18.78 0.43 11.94
CA THR A 159 18.28 1.72 12.46
C THR A 159 17.52 2.47 11.40
N ILE A 160 16.37 3.02 11.79
CA ILE A 160 15.61 3.95 10.95
C ILE A 160 16.51 5.16 10.67
N ARG A 161 16.89 5.34 9.42
CA ARG A 161 17.66 6.50 8.97
C ARG A 161 16.71 7.50 8.34
N PHE A 162 16.76 8.71 8.84
CA PHE A 162 16.09 9.85 8.20
C PHE A 162 17.05 10.38 7.12
N ASP A 163 16.84 9.95 5.88
CA ASP A 163 17.58 10.45 4.73
C ASP A 163 16.79 11.61 4.10
N ASP A 164 17.24 12.82 4.35
CA ASP A 164 16.69 14.05 3.79
C ASP A 164 17.35 14.48 2.48
N LYS A 165 18.28 13.65 1.96
CA LYS A 165 18.96 13.92 0.71
C LYS A 165 18.03 13.73 -0.47
N LEU A 166 17.59 14.87 -1.00
CA LEU A 166 16.76 14.86 -2.21
C LEU A 166 17.54 14.40 -3.44
N ILE A 167 16.87 13.65 -4.28
CA ILE A 167 17.39 13.21 -5.57
C ILE A 167 16.93 14.20 -6.63
N THR A 168 17.86 14.72 -7.43
CA THR A 168 17.55 15.60 -8.57
C THR A 168 17.23 14.75 -9.80
N CYS A 169 16.19 15.15 -10.52
CA CYS A 169 15.79 14.51 -11.77
C CYS A 169 16.89 14.64 -12.83
N PRO A 170 17.28 13.55 -13.51
CA PRO A 170 18.31 13.61 -14.56
C PRO A 170 17.83 14.32 -15.84
N HIS A 171 16.52 14.55 -16.02
CA HIS A 171 15.93 15.15 -17.21
C HIS A 171 15.58 16.62 -17.04
N CYS A 172 15.40 17.07 -15.80
CA CYS A 172 15.11 18.46 -15.47
C CYS A 172 15.70 18.77 -14.08
N VAL A 173 15.56 20.01 -13.59
CA VAL A 173 16.08 20.41 -12.28
C VAL A 173 15.12 20.09 -11.11
N GLY A 174 14.00 19.41 -11.37
CA GLY A 174 13.02 19.02 -10.36
C GLY A 174 13.53 17.93 -9.42
N TYR A 175 12.89 17.79 -8.28
CA TYR A 175 13.19 16.70 -7.34
C TYR A 175 12.36 15.45 -7.64
N ILE A 176 12.95 14.30 -7.32
CA ILE A 176 12.26 13.01 -7.31
C ILE A 176 11.40 12.91 -6.05
N ARG A 177 10.17 12.43 -6.21
CA ARG A 177 9.22 12.19 -5.12
C ARG A 177 8.63 10.78 -5.24
N PRO A 178 8.09 10.22 -4.15
CA PRO A 178 7.27 9.01 -4.25
C PRO A 178 6.08 9.20 -5.20
N ASP A 179 5.78 8.19 -5.99
CA ASP A 179 4.65 8.17 -6.92
C ASP A 179 3.35 7.85 -6.17
N ILE A 180 2.97 8.77 -5.30
CA ILE A 180 1.79 8.68 -4.43
C ILE A 180 1.04 10.02 -4.55
N VAL A 181 -0.30 9.97 -4.61
CA VAL A 181 -1.18 11.14 -4.63
C VAL A 181 -1.53 11.61 -3.23
#